data_5fb745be15b3b0cf972872a5cb631e7a
#
_entry.id   5fb745be15b3b0cf972872a5cb631e7a
#
_cell.length_a   1.000
_cell.length_b   1.000
_cell.length_c   1.000
_cell.angle_alpha   90.00
_cell.angle_beta   90.00
_cell.angle_gamma   90.00
#
_symmetry.space_group_name_H-M   'P 1'
#
loop_
_entity.id
_entity.type
_entity.pdbx_description
1 polymer ?
#
loop_
_entity_poly.entity_id
_entity_poly.type
_entity_poly.pdbx_seq_one_letter_code
_entity_poly.pdbx_strand_id
1 'polypeptide(L)'
;FRYADFDGDSRIASYFNWLDPNVVKSLLSNELRAELPSINPLEHSLSEIADEIPPLNKMLYLEQKHYLADHNLNYTDKMSMAMGIEVRVPLLDPDLVELSARLPIKFKQNNREGKWIFKKAMEGILPNDVIYRPKTGFGVPMRNWIQGPLKKLVREILSETSINNRKWFDHKAVSQLIAQDQAGKIDGSYSIFQLLCIELWARIFIDEDII
;
A
#
# COMPACT_ATOMS: atom_id res chain seq x y z
N PHE A 1 -17.59 2.37 9.21
CA PHE A 1 -16.57 3.45 9.18
C PHE A 1 -15.49 3.20 10.23
N ARG A 2 -14.46 2.42 9.88
CA ARG A 2 -13.43 1.93 10.83
C ARG A 2 -12.66 3.06 11.54
N TYR A 3 -12.53 4.23 10.89
CA TYR A 3 -11.71 5.36 11.37
C TYR A 3 -12.51 6.66 11.44
N ALA A 4 -13.82 6.57 11.68
CA ALA A 4 -14.70 7.74 11.76
C ALA A 4 -14.38 8.66 12.94
N ASP A 5 -13.82 8.10 14.02
CA ASP A 5 -13.44 8.82 15.23
C ASP A 5 -12.11 9.57 15.12
N PHE A 6 -11.35 9.30 14.05
CA PHE A 6 -10.11 10.04 13.78
C PHE A 6 -10.46 11.37 13.11
N ASP A 7 -9.66 12.38 13.38
CA ASP A 7 -9.77 13.70 12.76
C ASP A 7 -8.48 14.08 12.01
N GLY A 8 -8.55 15.16 11.25
CA GLY A 8 -7.41 15.76 10.59
C GLY A 8 -6.53 14.78 9.82
N ASP A 9 -5.23 14.88 10.03
CA ASP A 9 -4.20 14.14 9.32
C ASP A 9 -4.15 12.65 9.71
N SER A 10 -4.49 12.32 10.97
CA SER A 10 -4.60 10.92 11.42
C SER A 10 -5.69 10.16 10.66
N ARG A 11 -6.82 10.82 10.35
CA ARG A 11 -7.86 10.23 9.50
C ARG A 11 -7.33 9.98 8.09
N ILE A 12 -6.61 10.96 7.50
CA ILE A 12 -6.05 10.83 6.15
C ILE A 12 -5.06 9.66 6.11
N ALA A 13 -4.11 9.60 7.05
CA ALA A 13 -3.15 8.50 7.15
C ALA A 13 -3.82 7.14 7.33
N SER A 14 -4.95 7.08 8.07
CA SER A 14 -5.66 5.82 8.33
C SER A 14 -6.23 5.15 7.07
N TYR A 15 -6.50 5.89 6.00
CA TYR A 15 -6.98 5.31 4.73
C TYR A 15 -5.95 4.42 4.03
N PHE A 16 -4.68 4.56 4.38
CA PHE A 16 -3.58 3.73 3.87
C PHE A 16 -3.32 2.47 4.73
N ASN A 17 -3.99 2.35 5.88
CA ASN A 17 -3.80 1.21 6.78
C ASN A 17 -4.64 0.01 6.34
N TRP A 18 -4.00 -1.10 6.05
CA TRP A 18 -4.67 -2.36 5.71
C TRP A 18 -5.14 -3.11 6.95
N LEU A 19 -4.35 -3.03 8.03
CA LEU A 19 -4.71 -3.51 9.36
C LEU A 19 -4.78 -2.34 10.36
N ASP A 20 -5.44 -2.60 11.47
CA ASP A 20 -5.41 -1.71 12.61
C ASP A 20 -3.95 -1.51 13.09
N PRO A 21 -3.49 -0.28 13.34
CA PRO A 21 -2.13 -0.01 13.80
C PRO A 21 -1.72 -0.78 15.06
N ASN A 22 -2.66 -1.06 15.97
CA ASN A 22 -2.39 -1.85 17.17
C ASN A 22 -2.14 -3.33 16.81
N VAL A 23 -2.84 -3.86 15.81
CA VAL A 23 -2.58 -5.21 15.30
C VAL A 23 -1.20 -5.26 14.66
N VAL A 24 -0.83 -4.27 13.83
CA VAL A 24 0.51 -4.18 13.24
C VAL A 24 1.58 -4.13 14.34
N LYS A 25 1.40 -3.27 15.36
CA LYS A 25 2.32 -3.21 16.51
C LYS A 25 2.44 -4.54 17.23
N SER A 26 1.35 -5.30 17.36
CA SER A 26 1.39 -6.61 18.03
C SER A 26 2.15 -7.68 17.25
N LEU A 27 2.30 -7.53 15.93
CA LEU A 27 3.08 -8.44 15.09
C LEU A 27 4.60 -8.27 15.27
N LEU A 28 5.04 -7.13 15.78
CA LEU A 28 6.47 -6.85 15.99
C LEU A 28 6.99 -7.48 17.28
N SER A 29 8.24 -7.89 17.30
CA SER A 29 8.92 -8.30 18.53
C SER A 29 9.00 -7.13 19.53
N ASN A 30 9.22 -7.43 20.82
CA ASN A 30 9.38 -6.38 21.83
C ASN A 30 10.60 -5.49 21.55
N GLU A 31 11.69 -6.10 21.09
CA GLU A 31 12.93 -5.42 20.75
C GLU A 31 12.69 -4.43 19.60
N LEU A 32 12.16 -4.90 18.48
CA LEU A 32 11.89 -4.04 17.33
C LEU A 32 10.88 -2.95 17.66
N ARG A 33 9.86 -3.27 18.46
CA ARG A 33 8.85 -2.29 18.90
C ARG A 33 9.45 -1.16 19.73
N ALA A 34 10.47 -1.45 20.55
CA ALA A 34 11.16 -0.45 21.35
C ALA A 34 12.05 0.48 20.53
N GLU A 35 12.57 0.01 19.39
CA GLU A 35 13.45 0.78 18.51
C GLU A 35 12.69 1.63 17.48
N LEU A 36 11.44 1.25 17.16
CA LEU A 36 10.67 1.97 16.15
C LEU A 36 10.22 3.35 16.65
N PRO A 37 10.26 4.37 15.78
CA PRO A 37 9.75 5.69 16.12
C PRO A 37 8.26 5.61 16.46
N SER A 38 7.83 6.44 17.41
CA SER A 38 6.42 6.52 17.80
C SER A 38 5.53 7.17 16.74
N ILE A 39 6.12 7.86 15.76
CA ILE A 39 5.42 8.64 14.73
C ILE A 39 5.12 7.75 13.52
N ASN A 40 3.86 7.77 13.08
CA ASN A 40 3.46 7.16 11.81
C ASN A 40 4.18 7.88 10.65
N PRO A 41 4.90 7.16 9.75
CA PRO A 41 5.60 7.78 8.63
C PRO A 41 4.70 8.64 7.72
N LEU A 42 3.43 8.28 7.58
CA LEU A 42 2.46 9.05 6.79
C LEU A 42 2.08 10.37 7.50
N GLU A 43 1.88 10.34 8.82
CA GLU A 43 1.64 11.55 9.62
C GLU A 43 2.87 12.45 9.62
N HIS A 44 4.06 11.87 9.69
CA HIS A 44 5.31 12.65 9.53
C HIS A 44 5.36 13.35 8.17
N SER A 45 5.05 12.64 7.07
CA SER A 45 5.00 13.27 5.74
C SER A 45 3.94 14.38 5.66
N LEU A 46 2.80 14.24 6.34
CA LEU A 46 1.79 15.29 6.39
C LEU A 46 2.23 16.51 7.20
N SER A 47 3.06 16.32 8.23
CA SER A 47 3.60 17.44 9.03
C SER A 47 4.60 18.32 8.27
N GLU A 48 5.09 17.86 7.10
CA GLU A 48 5.98 18.64 6.23
C GLU A 48 5.20 19.62 5.31
N ILE A 49 3.88 19.54 5.26
CA ILE A 49 3.03 20.38 4.40
C ILE A 49 2.14 21.29 5.24
N ALA A 50 1.75 22.44 4.67
CA ALA A 50 0.95 23.44 5.37
C ALA A 50 -0.42 22.91 5.80
N ASP A 51 -0.88 23.33 6.98
CA ASP A 51 -2.16 22.87 7.56
C ASP A 51 -3.37 23.24 6.70
N GLU A 52 -3.30 24.36 5.99
CA GLU A 52 -4.37 24.89 5.14
C GLU A 52 -4.59 24.07 3.87
N ILE A 53 -3.69 23.14 3.54
CA ILE A 53 -3.85 22.29 2.36
C ILE A 53 -5.10 21.41 2.52
N PRO A 54 -6.02 21.44 1.53
CA PRO A 54 -7.25 20.68 1.62
C PRO A 54 -7.00 19.16 1.77
N PRO A 55 -7.84 18.44 2.55
CA PRO A 55 -7.68 17.01 2.82
C PRO A 55 -7.49 16.13 1.58
N LEU A 56 -8.20 16.42 0.48
CA LEU A 56 -8.01 15.69 -0.79
C LEU A 56 -6.60 15.87 -1.34
N ASN A 57 -6.04 17.07 -1.27
CA ASN A 57 -4.67 17.31 -1.75
C ASN A 57 -3.63 16.64 -0.85
N LYS A 58 -3.85 16.63 0.48
CA LYS A 58 -3.03 15.88 1.43
C LYS A 58 -3.02 14.38 1.11
N MET A 59 -4.20 13.83 0.84
CA MET A 59 -4.33 12.42 0.44
C MET A 59 -3.62 12.11 -0.88
N LEU A 60 -3.78 12.97 -1.91
CA LEU A 60 -3.08 12.82 -3.18
C LEU A 60 -1.56 12.95 -3.05
N TYR A 61 -1.08 13.79 -2.14
CA TYR A 61 0.34 13.90 -1.82
C TYR A 61 0.90 12.59 -1.23
N LEU A 62 0.21 11.98 -0.27
CA LEU A 62 0.62 10.68 0.27
C LEU A 62 0.61 9.57 -0.79
N GLU A 63 -0.42 9.55 -1.64
CA GLU A 63 -0.48 8.61 -2.78
C GLU A 63 0.73 8.74 -3.69
N GLN A 64 1.13 9.97 -4.03
CA GLN A 64 2.28 10.22 -4.91
C GLN A 64 3.60 9.89 -4.22
N LYS A 65 3.78 10.34 -2.96
CA LYS A 65 5.04 10.21 -2.22
C LYS A 65 5.35 8.76 -1.84
N HIS A 66 4.35 7.98 -1.48
CA HIS A 66 4.52 6.63 -0.95
C HIS A 66 3.98 5.56 -1.91
N TYR A 67 2.66 5.51 -2.11
CA TYR A 67 2.05 4.39 -2.83
C TYR A 67 2.47 4.33 -4.32
N LEU A 68 2.51 5.47 -4.99
CA LEU A 68 2.92 5.52 -6.40
C LEU A 68 4.41 5.20 -6.54
N ALA A 69 5.26 5.87 -5.77
CA ALA A 69 6.72 5.73 -5.89
C ALA A 69 7.20 4.34 -5.41
N ASP A 70 6.84 3.96 -4.17
CA ASP A 70 7.41 2.78 -3.52
C ASP A 70 6.74 1.48 -3.95
N HIS A 71 5.49 1.54 -4.42
CA HIS A 71 4.75 0.37 -4.84
C HIS A 71 4.58 0.33 -6.37
N ASN A 72 3.76 1.22 -6.96
CA ASN A 72 3.37 1.07 -8.36
C ASN A 72 4.52 1.20 -9.35
N LEU A 73 5.33 2.25 -9.22
CA LEU A 73 6.45 2.48 -10.14
C LEU A 73 7.57 1.46 -9.94
N ASN A 74 7.87 1.14 -8.69
CA ASN A 74 8.93 0.20 -8.35
C ASN A 74 8.68 -1.18 -8.95
N TYR A 75 7.50 -1.78 -8.74
CA TYR A 75 7.24 -3.11 -9.32
C TYR A 75 7.04 -3.06 -10.84
N THR A 76 6.47 -1.97 -11.38
CA THR A 76 6.29 -1.81 -12.83
C THR A 76 7.65 -1.78 -13.52
N ASP A 77 8.58 -0.99 -13.01
CA ASP A 77 9.94 -0.91 -13.53
C ASP A 77 10.66 -2.26 -13.44
N LYS A 78 10.72 -2.85 -12.25
CA LYS A 78 11.42 -4.13 -12.04
C LYS A 78 10.87 -5.26 -12.90
N MET A 79 9.54 -5.38 -13.01
CA MET A 79 8.93 -6.46 -13.79
C MET A 79 9.13 -6.26 -15.30
N SER A 80 9.02 -5.03 -15.79
CA SER A 80 9.24 -4.74 -17.22
C SER A 80 10.71 -4.87 -17.60
N MET A 81 11.61 -4.36 -16.76
CA MET A 81 13.06 -4.47 -17.01
C MET A 81 13.57 -5.92 -16.93
N ALA A 82 12.96 -6.77 -16.10
CA ALA A 82 13.25 -8.21 -16.10
C ALA A 82 12.98 -8.86 -17.46
N MET A 83 12.09 -8.27 -18.27
CA MET A 83 11.80 -8.70 -19.63
C MET A 83 12.47 -7.83 -20.70
N GLY A 84 13.35 -6.89 -20.31
CA GLY A 84 14.03 -5.96 -21.21
C GLY A 84 13.10 -4.93 -21.87
N ILE A 85 11.98 -4.60 -21.23
CA ILE A 85 10.98 -3.67 -21.76
C ILE A 85 11.02 -2.37 -20.95
N GLU A 86 11.28 -1.25 -21.63
CA GLU A 86 11.17 0.09 -21.05
C GLU A 86 9.72 0.54 -20.97
N VAL A 87 9.25 0.88 -19.76
CA VAL A 87 7.91 1.44 -19.52
C VAL A 87 8.01 2.93 -19.27
N ARG A 88 7.26 3.72 -20.02
CA ARG A 88 7.14 5.18 -19.85
C ARG A 88 5.77 5.52 -19.25
N VAL A 89 5.74 6.54 -18.39
CA VAL A 89 4.54 6.99 -17.65
C VAL A 89 4.21 8.45 -17.99
N PRO A 90 3.60 8.73 -19.15
CA PRO A 90 3.42 10.10 -19.64
C PRO A 90 2.57 10.99 -18.73
N LEU A 91 1.72 10.41 -17.88
CA LEU A 91 0.93 11.17 -16.91
C LEU A 91 1.72 11.61 -15.67
N LEU A 92 2.99 11.21 -15.56
CA LEU A 92 3.92 11.67 -14.51
C LEU A 92 4.96 12.68 -15.06
N ASP A 93 4.69 13.27 -16.20
CA ASP A 93 5.44 14.44 -16.66
C ASP A 93 5.42 15.54 -15.59
N PRO A 94 6.58 16.11 -15.19
CA PRO A 94 6.66 17.10 -14.10
C PRO A 94 5.74 18.30 -14.29
N ASP A 95 5.63 18.83 -15.50
CA ASP A 95 4.78 19.98 -15.78
C ASP A 95 3.30 19.64 -15.59
N LEU A 96 2.90 18.42 -16.02
CA LEU A 96 1.53 17.92 -15.83
C LEU A 96 1.22 17.66 -14.35
N VAL A 97 2.16 17.11 -13.61
CA VAL A 97 2.01 16.88 -12.14
C VAL A 97 1.88 18.23 -11.44
N GLU A 98 2.73 19.20 -11.74
CA GLU A 98 2.66 20.54 -11.14
C GLU A 98 1.34 21.24 -11.47
N LEU A 99 0.91 21.21 -12.74
CA LEU A 99 -0.39 21.72 -13.15
C LEU A 99 -1.51 21.05 -12.34
N SER A 100 -1.50 19.73 -12.27
CA SER A 100 -2.53 18.98 -11.56
C SER A 100 -2.57 19.31 -10.06
N ALA A 101 -1.42 19.55 -9.42
CA ALA A 101 -1.34 19.93 -8.02
C ALA A 101 -2.00 21.29 -7.77
N ARG A 102 -1.84 22.25 -8.67
CA ARG A 102 -2.40 23.62 -8.59
C ARG A 102 -3.91 23.70 -8.88
N LEU A 103 -4.49 22.68 -9.53
CA LEU A 103 -5.91 22.69 -9.86
C LEU A 103 -6.79 22.72 -8.60
N PRO A 104 -7.85 23.57 -8.58
CA PRO A 104 -8.89 23.50 -7.56
C PRO A 104 -9.54 22.12 -7.48
N ILE A 105 -9.95 21.72 -6.28
CA ILE A 105 -10.51 20.37 -6.00
C ILE A 105 -11.67 20.03 -6.94
N LYS A 106 -12.55 20.98 -7.24
CA LYS A 106 -13.70 20.78 -8.15
C LYS A 106 -13.32 20.29 -9.55
N PHE A 107 -12.09 20.54 -9.99
CA PHE A 107 -11.56 20.02 -11.26
C PHE A 107 -10.91 18.65 -11.12
N LYS A 108 -10.44 18.29 -9.93
CA LYS A 108 -9.91 16.95 -9.63
C LYS A 108 -11.02 15.95 -9.42
N GLN A 109 -12.01 16.37 -8.60
CA GLN A 109 -13.19 15.57 -8.26
C GLN A 109 -14.43 16.46 -8.27
N ASN A 110 -15.46 16.06 -9.02
CA ASN A 110 -16.76 16.70 -9.04
C ASN A 110 -17.83 15.69 -8.57
N ASN A 111 -18.42 15.91 -7.41
CA ASN A 111 -19.28 14.95 -6.74
C ASN A 111 -18.61 13.57 -6.58
N ARG A 112 -19.17 12.54 -7.21
CA ARG A 112 -18.63 11.17 -7.22
C ARG A 112 -17.66 10.88 -8.37
N GLU A 113 -17.46 11.85 -9.27
CA GLU A 113 -16.62 11.68 -10.46
C GLU A 113 -15.19 12.14 -10.16
N GLY A 114 -14.27 11.19 -10.05
CA GLY A 114 -12.83 11.46 -9.96
C GLY A 114 -12.19 11.70 -11.32
N LYS A 115 -11.02 12.37 -11.35
CA LYS A 115 -10.29 12.77 -12.56
C LYS A 115 -11.13 13.63 -13.51
N TRP A 116 -12.01 14.46 -12.95
CA TRP A 116 -13.08 15.11 -13.70
C TRP A 116 -12.57 15.94 -14.89
N ILE A 117 -11.63 16.85 -14.67
CA ILE A 117 -11.08 17.68 -15.75
C ILE A 117 -10.40 16.86 -16.84
N PHE A 118 -9.68 15.80 -16.45
CA PHE A 118 -8.99 14.92 -17.41
C PHE A 118 -10.00 14.15 -18.27
N LYS A 119 -11.07 13.64 -17.70
CA LYS A 119 -12.15 13.01 -18.45
C LYS A 119 -12.81 13.99 -19.41
N LYS A 120 -13.08 15.24 -18.96
CA LYS A 120 -13.64 16.29 -19.80
C LYS A 120 -12.72 16.65 -20.98
N ALA A 121 -11.41 16.71 -20.74
CA ALA A 121 -10.44 16.96 -21.80
C ALA A 121 -10.36 15.84 -22.86
N MET A 122 -10.76 14.62 -22.50
CA MET A 122 -10.76 13.47 -23.41
C MET A 122 -12.06 13.32 -24.21
N GLU A 123 -13.12 14.06 -23.88
CA GLU A 123 -14.37 14.06 -24.66
C GLU A 123 -14.12 14.51 -26.12
N GLY A 124 -14.63 13.73 -27.07
CA GLY A 124 -14.38 13.94 -28.49
C GLY A 124 -13.03 13.40 -29.01
N ILE A 125 -12.14 12.95 -28.10
CA ILE A 125 -10.87 12.28 -28.44
C ILE A 125 -11.00 10.78 -28.26
N LEU A 126 -11.58 10.36 -27.14
CA LEU A 126 -11.84 8.95 -26.82
C LEU A 126 -13.35 8.66 -26.78
N PRO A 127 -13.78 7.41 -27.01
CA PRO A 127 -15.17 7.01 -26.84
C PRO A 127 -15.65 7.21 -25.39
N ASN A 128 -16.88 7.66 -25.21
CA ASN A 128 -17.44 7.94 -23.89
C ASN A 128 -17.52 6.71 -22.96
N ASP A 129 -17.76 5.54 -23.50
CA ASP A 129 -17.77 4.26 -22.79
C ASP A 129 -16.38 3.90 -22.23
N VAL A 130 -15.30 4.36 -22.85
CA VAL A 130 -13.93 4.24 -22.34
C VAL A 130 -13.68 5.27 -21.23
N ILE A 131 -14.03 6.56 -21.45
CA ILE A 131 -13.79 7.66 -20.51
C ILE A 131 -14.54 7.44 -19.20
N TYR A 132 -15.81 7.03 -19.30
CA TYR A 132 -16.72 6.91 -18.16
C TYR A 132 -16.93 5.47 -17.68
N ARG A 133 -16.09 4.55 -18.14
CA ARG A 133 -16.12 3.16 -17.68
C ARG A 133 -16.03 3.07 -16.16
N PRO A 134 -16.85 2.23 -15.51
CA PRO A 134 -16.72 1.96 -14.08
C PRO A 134 -15.30 1.53 -13.73
N LYS A 135 -14.76 2.08 -12.63
CA LYS A 135 -13.42 1.77 -12.15
C LYS A 135 -13.35 0.28 -11.77
N THR A 136 -12.46 -0.47 -12.40
CA THR A 136 -12.07 -1.82 -11.98
C THR A 136 -10.69 -1.75 -11.35
N GLY A 137 -10.52 -2.35 -10.16
CA GLY A 137 -9.21 -2.42 -9.51
C GLY A 137 -8.30 -3.46 -10.16
N PHE A 138 -6.99 -3.28 -10.03
CA PHE A 138 -5.97 -4.28 -10.36
C PHE A 138 -5.74 -5.27 -9.19
N GLY A 139 -6.80 -5.62 -8.47
CA GLY A 139 -6.69 -6.56 -7.37
C GLY A 139 -6.33 -7.96 -7.86
N VAL A 140 -5.23 -8.51 -7.36
CA VAL A 140 -4.94 -9.94 -7.47
C VAL A 140 -5.74 -10.72 -6.43
N PRO A 141 -6.11 -11.97 -6.67
CA PRO A 141 -6.85 -12.79 -5.71
C PRO A 141 -5.93 -13.25 -4.56
N MET A 142 -5.33 -12.30 -3.85
CA MET A 142 -4.29 -12.53 -2.82
C MET A 142 -4.76 -13.54 -1.77
N ARG A 143 -6.00 -13.41 -1.31
CA ARG A 143 -6.58 -14.32 -0.32
C ARG A 143 -6.61 -15.75 -0.82
N ASN A 144 -7.05 -15.95 -2.07
CA ASN A 144 -7.09 -17.29 -2.67
C ASN A 144 -5.68 -17.87 -2.80
N TRP A 145 -4.68 -17.04 -3.10
CA TRP A 145 -3.30 -17.50 -3.20
C TRP A 145 -2.72 -17.86 -1.84
N ILE A 146 -2.90 -17.03 -0.82
CA ILE A 146 -2.40 -17.28 0.54
C ILE A 146 -3.05 -18.53 1.15
N GLN A 147 -4.36 -18.72 0.94
CA GLN A 147 -5.09 -19.87 1.46
C GLN A 147 -4.95 -21.14 0.60
N GLY A 148 -4.51 -20.99 -0.65
CA GLY A 148 -4.34 -22.05 -1.64
C GLY A 148 -2.88 -22.35 -1.98
N PRO A 149 -2.39 -21.97 -3.18
CA PRO A 149 -1.07 -22.38 -3.67
C PRO A 149 0.10 -21.90 -2.80
N LEU A 150 -0.01 -20.74 -2.16
CA LEU A 150 1.05 -20.22 -1.29
C LEU A 150 0.98 -20.72 0.15
N LYS A 151 -0.05 -21.48 0.54
CA LYS A 151 -0.25 -21.93 1.92
C LYS A 151 0.94 -22.69 2.51
N LYS A 152 1.56 -23.57 1.71
CA LYS A 152 2.75 -24.31 2.12
C LYS A 152 3.94 -23.38 2.34
N LEU A 153 4.18 -22.48 1.40
CA LEU A 153 5.25 -21.48 1.46
C LEU A 153 5.09 -20.58 2.70
N VAL A 154 3.89 -20.08 2.95
CA VAL A 154 3.59 -19.25 4.14
C VAL A 154 3.94 -19.99 5.43
N ARG A 155 3.56 -21.26 5.57
CA ARG A 155 3.86 -22.06 6.75
C ARG A 155 5.36 -22.33 6.95
N GLU A 156 6.08 -22.49 5.87
CA GLU A 156 7.52 -22.73 5.87
C GLU A 156 8.29 -21.45 6.23
N ILE A 157 8.05 -20.39 5.48
CA ILE A 157 8.76 -19.11 5.61
C ILE A 157 8.41 -18.39 6.92
N LEU A 158 7.14 -18.42 7.33
CA LEU A 158 6.68 -17.83 8.58
C LEU A 158 6.53 -18.87 9.71
N SER A 159 7.38 -19.91 9.71
CA SER A 159 7.45 -20.91 10.78
C SER A 159 7.98 -20.30 12.08
N GLU A 160 7.65 -20.95 13.22
CA GLU A 160 8.15 -20.55 14.54
C GLU A 160 9.68 -20.40 14.56
N THR A 161 10.37 -21.39 14.01
CA THR A 161 11.83 -21.36 13.93
C THR A 161 12.36 -20.18 13.13
N SER A 162 11.77 -19.90 11.97
CA SER A 162 12.16 -18.78 11.11
C SER A 162 11.98 -17.44 11.81
N ILE A 163 10.78 -17.21 12.38
CA ILE A 163 10.44 -15.97 13.07
C ILE A 163 11.31 -15.76 14.32
N ASN A 164 11.52 -16.81 15.13
CA ASN A 164 12.34 -16.72 16.34
C ASN A 164 13.83 -16.47 16.02
N ASN A 165 14.35 -17.02 14.91
CA ASN A 165 15.71 -16.76 14.46
C ASN A 165 15.87 -15.30 13.98
N ARG A 166 14.88 -14.76 13.26
CA ARG A 166 14.89 -13.39 12.75
C ARG A 166 14.73 -12.33 13.85
N LYS A 167 13.90 -12.60 14.87
CA LYS A 167 13.62 -11.71 16.02
C LYS A 167 12.95 -10.37 15.66
N TRP A 168 12.39 -10.25 14.47
CA TRP A 168 11.67 -9.02 14.07
C TRP A 168 10.19 -9.07 14.42
N PHE A 169 9.62 -10.27 14.46
CA PHE A 169 8.20 -10.47 14.67
C PHE A 169 7.91 -11.35 15.89
N ASP A 170 6.73 -11.15 16.46
CA ASP A 170 6.19 -12.03 17.52
C ASP A 170 5.55 -13.28 16.87
N HIS A 171 6.12 -14.44 17.10
CA HIS A 171 5.64 -15.70 16.53
C HIS A 171 4.17 -15.99 16.88
N LYS A 172 3.75 -15.70 18.11
CA LYS A 172 2.37 -15.99 18.56
C LYS A 172 1.37 -15.11 17.83
N ALA A 173 1.68 -13.83 17.69
CA ALA A 173 0.84 -12.87 16.97
C ALA A 173 0.75 -13.22 15.47
N VAL A 174 1.87 -13.56 14.82
CA VAL A 174 1.87 -13.98 13.41
C VAL A 174 1.08 -15.28 13.22
N SER A 175 1.26 -16.27 14.08
CA SER A 175 0.50 -17.52 14.02
C SER A 175 -1.00 -17.29 14.23
N GLN A 176 -1.38 -16.39 15.13
CA GLN A 176 -2.77 -16.00 15.35
C GLN A 176 -3.38 -15.31 14.13
N LEU A 177 -2.66 -14.39 13.50
CA LEU A 177 -3.08 -13.72 12.26
C LEU A 177 -3.36 -14.75 11.16
N ILE A 178 -2.43 -15.69 10.93
CA ILE A 178 -2.59 -16.75 9.93
C ILE A 178 -3.79 -17.65 10.26
N ALA A 179 -3.96 -18.04 11.52
CA ALA A 179 -5.07 -18.88 11.95
C ALA A 179 -6.44 -18.19 11.80
N GLN A 180 -6.53 -16.90 12.12
CA GLN A 180 -7.76 -16.11 11.97
C GLN A 180 -8.13 -15.91 10.49
N ASP A 181 -7.15 -15.66 9.62
CA ASP A 181 -7.37 -15.57 8.18
C ASP A 181 -7.84 -16.92 7.60
N GLN A 182 -7.18 -18.03 7.96
CA GLN A 182 -7.59 -19.37 7.51
C GLN A 182 -8.99 -19.76 7.98
N ALA A 183 -9.38 -19.31 9.17
CA ALA A 183 -10.72 -19.53 9.71
C ALA A 183 -11.79 -18.58 9.12
N GLY A 184 -11.40 -17.65 8.23
CA GLY A 184 -12.30 -16.68 7.65
C GLY A 184 -12.82 -15.61 8.61
N LYS A 185 -12.19 -15.46 9.79
CA LYS A 185 -12.59 -14.47 10.81
C LYS A 185 -12.17 -13.05 10.42
N ILE A 186 -11.06 -12.93 9.71
CA ILE A 186 -10.52 -11.67 9.17
C ILE A 186 -10.01 -11.90 7.75
N ASP A 187 -9.77 -10.83 7.00
CA ASP A 187 -8.94 -10.84 5.80
C ASP A 187 -7.56 -10.30 6.14
N GLY A 188 -6.66 -11.21 6.50
CA GLY A 188 -5.26 -10.93 6.81
C GLY A 188 -4.30 -11.16 5.65
N SER A 189 -4.81 -11.53 4.47
CA SER A 189 -4.02 -12.04 3.34
C SER A 189 -2.91 -11.09 2.89
N TYR A 190 -3.18 -9.79 2.79
CA TYR A 190 -2.17 -8.81 2.42
C TYR A 190 -1.08 -8.64 3.49
N SER A 191 -1.45 -8.69 4.76
CA SER A 191 -0.46 -8.59 5.84
C SER A 191 0.41 -9.85 5.95
N ILE A 192 -0.18 -11.02 5.75
CA ILE A 192 0.57 -12.27 5.65
C ILE A 192 1.53 -12.22 4.46
N PHE A 193 1.09 -11.69 3.33
CA PHE A 193 1.95 -11.50 2.16
C PHE A 193 3.10 -10.53 2.41
N GLN A 194 2.84 -9.41 3.12
CA GLN A 194 3.88 -8.46 3.52
C GLN A 194 4.94 -9.11 4.43
N LEU A 195 4.51 -9.87 5.45
CA LEU A 195 5.42 -10.62 6.32
C LEU A 195 6.26 -11.63 5.53
N LEU A 196 5.63 -12.34 4.58
CA LEU A 196 6.31 -13.27 3.69
C LEU A 196 7.37 -12.55 2.85
N CYS A 197 7.03 -11.41 2.24
CA CYS A 197 7.97 -10.61 1.44
C CYS A 197 9.15 -10.09 2.27
N ILE A 198 8.90 -9.63 3.50
CA ILE A 198 9.96 -9.12 4.39
C ILE A 198 10.93 -10.26 4.75
N GLU A 199 10.42 -11.44 5.11
CA GLU A 199 11.30 -12.58 5.45
C GLU A 199 12.07 -13.09 4.25
N LEU A 200 11.43 -13.21 3.07
CA LEU A 200 12.13 -13.59 1.83
C LEU A 200 13.21 -12.56 1.45
N TRP A 201 12.89 -11.27 1.56
CA TRP A 201 13.87 -10.22 1.34
C TRP A 201 15.07 -10.34 2.29
N ALA A 202 14.80 -10.58 3.57
CA ALA A 202 15.87 -10.73 4.55
C ALA A 202 16.77 -11.94 4.26
N ARG A 203 16.21 -13.08 3.85
CA ARG A 203 16.99 -14.25 3.43
C ARG A 203 17.90 -13.94 2.26
N ILE A 204 17.38 -13.24 1.24
CA ILE A 204 18.16 -12.94 0.03
C ILE A 204 19.25 -11.90 0.30
N PHE A 205 18.94 -10.81 1.01
CA PHE A 205 19.81 -9.63 1.08
C PHE A 205 20.59 -9.50 2.39
N ILE A 206 20.19 -10.19 3.46
CA ILE A 206 20.86 -10.14 4.76
C ILE A 206 21.60 -11.46 5.03
N ASP A 207 20.89 -12.58 4.80
CA ASP A 207 21.47 -13.91 5.10
C ASP A 207 22.27 -14.47 3.91
N GLU A 208 22.13 -13.85 2.73
CA GLU A 208 22.72 -14.31 1.46
C GLU A 208 22.32 -15.75 1.08
N ASP A 209 21.15 -16.19 1.57
CA ASP A 209 20.59 -17.49 1.22
C ASP A 209 20.07 -17.47 -0.22
N ILE A 210 20.58 -18.38 -1.06
CA ILE A 210 20.04 -18.60 -2.40
C ILE A 210 18.74 -19.41 -2.23
N ILE A 211 17.59 -18.81 -2.55
CA ILE A 211 16.27 -19.46 -2.50
C ILE A 211 16.04 -20.32 -3.74
#